data_641496962c4d15046eb12c404879d1c1
#
_entry.id   641496962c4d15046eb12c404879d1c1
#
_cell.length_a   1.000
_cell.length_b   1.000
_cell.length_c   1.000
_cell.angle_alpha   90.00
_cell.angle_beta   90.00
_cell.angle_gamma   90.00
#
_symmetry.space_group_name_H-M   'P 1'
#
loop_
_entity.id
_entity.type
_entity.pdbx_description
1 polymer ?
#
loop_
_entity_poly.entity_id
_entity_poly.type
_entity_poly.pdbx_seq_one_letter_code
_entity_poly.pdbx_strand_id
1 'polypeptide(L)'
;MVKVHIWLKHGPYVGHTALTIGDDYISFWPDGDATKKDLKIKRSHPGTYMKSILNDIENEGGRAPITIELNGLDEEKMLDHVEKLRVKVPRYQIARNNCSHIVVSVLLAGASKSPSFMPHAGEYAKVGRVLGYGVWTPANVMRYANELRNS
;
A
#
# COMPACT_ATOMS: atom_id res chain seq x y z
N MET A 1 -0.38 9.64 -15.63
CA MET A 1 0.67 9.69 -14.59
C MET A 1 0.22 8.94 -13.35
N VAL A 2 1.13 8.19 -12.76
CA VAL A 2 0.89 7.45 -11.52
C VAL A 2 1.66 8.12 -10.40
N LYS A 3 1.02 8.30 -9.24
CA LYS A 3 1.67 8.81 -8.03
C LYS A 3 1.57 7.77 -6.93
N VAL A 4 2.70 7.42 -6.34
CA VAL A 4 2.77 6.54 -5.18
C VAL A 4 2.94 7.40 -3.94
N HIS A 5 1.98 7.32 -3.02
CA HIS A 5 1.99 8.09 -1.78
C HIS A 5 2.42 7.19 -0.63
N ILE A 6 3.42 7.62 0.13
CA ILE A 6 4.06 6.78 1.14
C ILE A 6 4.13 7.52 2.47
N TRP A 7 3.53 6.94 3.50
CA TRP A 7 3.71 7.33 4.91
C TRP A 7 4.55 6.25 5.57
N LEU A 8 5.79 6.57 5.90
CA LEU A 8 6.67 5.63 6.60
C LEU A 8 6.22 5.43 8.04
N LYS A 9 6.61 4.29 8.62
CA LYS A 9 6.33 4.00 10.03
C LYS A 9 6.86 5.13 10.92
N HIS A 10 6.02 5.61 11.85
CA HIS A 10 6.36 6.70 12.75
C HIS A 10 5.57 6.60 14.06
N GLY A 11 6.26 6.41 15.18
CA GLY A 11 5.62 6.27 16.49
C GLY A 11 4.58 5.16 16.50
N PRO A 12 3.33 5.43 16.94
CA PRO A 12 2.27 4.43 16.96
C PRO A 12 1.70 4.12 15.56
N TYR A 13 2.06 4.91 14.55
CA TYR A 13 1.58 4.70 13.18
C TYR A 13 2.45 3.67 12.46
N VAL A 14 1.82 2.62 11.94
CA VAL A 14 2.53 1.59 11.14
C VAL A 14 2.89 2.07 9.75
N GLY A 15 2.36 3.23 9.35
CA GLY A 15 2.54 3.76 8.02
C GLY A 15 1.41 3.36 7.08
N HIS A 16 1.48 3.88 5.85
CA HIS A 16 0.44 3.67 4.86
C HIS A 16 0.98 3.88 3.47
N THR A 17 0.34 3.29 2.47
CA THR A 17 0.59 3.58 1.06
C THR A 17 -0.72 3.67 0.30
N ALA A 18 -0.73 4.53 -0.71
CA ALA A 18 -1.87 4.72 -1.60
C ALA A 18 -1.38 5.07 -3.00
N LEU A 19 -2.26 5.00 -3.98
CA LEU A 19 -1.96 5.35 -5.37
C LEU A 19 -2.94 6.39 -5.89
N THR A 20 -2.43 7.28 -6.75
CA THR A 20 -3.26 8.06 -7.67
C THR A 20 -2.89 7.64 -9.09
N ILE A 21 -3.88 7.23 -9.87
CA ILE A 21 -3.73 6.85 -11.28
C ILE A 21 -4.62 7.80 -12.08
N GLY A 22 -4.01 8.81 -12.73
CA GLY A 22 -4.80 9.89 -13.31
C GLY A 22 -5.60 10.61 -12.22
N ASP A 23 -6.92 10.53 -12.29
CA ASP A 23 -7.83 11.12 -11.29
C ASP A 23 -8.34 10.09 -10.26
N ASP A 24 -7.93 8.84 -10.37
CA ASP A 24 -8.40 7.75 -9.51
C ASP A 24 -7.48 7.59 -8.31
N TYR A 25 -8.06 7.65 -7.10
CA TYR A 25 -7.34 7.42 -5.85
C TYR A 25 -7.72 6.07 -5.26
N ILE A 26 -6.72 5.24 -4.95
CA ILE A 26 -6.94 3.96 -4.28
C ILE A 26 -6.12 3.88 -2.99
N SER A 27 -6.81 3.63 -1.87
CA SER A 27 -6.24 3.58 -0.54
C SER A 27 -6.99 2.56 0.30
N PHE A 28 -6.34 1.44 0.60
CA PHE A 28 -6.97 0.29 1.26
C PHE A 28 -6.79 0.34 2.77
N TRP A 29 -7.91 0.19 3.49
CA TRP A 29 -7.97 0.25 4.94
C TRP A 29 -8.79 -0.91 5.52
N PRO A 30 -8.54 -1.29 6.79
CA PRO A 30 -9.50 -2.12 7.50
C PRO A 30 -10.79 -1.34 7.76
N ASP A 31 -11.94 -1.99 7.59
CA ASP A 31 -13.25 -1.40 7.83
C ASP A 31 -13.71 -1.66 9.26
N GLY A 32 -14.67 -0.86 9.73
CA GLY A 32 -15.25 -0.96 11.06
C GLY A 32 -14.46 -0.19 12.12
N ASP A 33 -14.56 -0.65 13.38
CA ASP A 33 -13.93 0.02 14.52
C ASP A 33 -12.42 -0.26 14.63
N ALA A 34 -11.88 -1.16 13.80
CA ALA A 34 -10.47 -1.49 13.81
C ALA A 34 -9.65 -0.33 13.23
N THR A 35 -8.62 0.09 13.98
CA THR A 35 -7.62 1.03 13.49
C THR A 35 -6.33 0.27 13.24
N LYS A 36 -5.43 0.83 12.42
CA LYS A 36 -4.12 0.20 12.19
C LYS A 36 -3.29 0.08 13.46
N LYS A 37 -3.55 0.89 14.48
CA LYS A 37 -2.88 0.83 15.78
C LYS A 37 -3.24 -0.42 16.58
N ASP A 38 -4.49 -0.89 16.41
CA ASP A 38 -5.05 -1.99 17.19
C ASP A 38 -5.04 -3.32 16.42
N LEU A 39 -4.50 -3.33 15.21
CA LEU A 39 -4.47 -4.52 14.36
C LEU A 39 -3.55 -5.61 14.93
N LYS A 40 -4.08 -6.82 15.01
CA LYS A 40 -3.31 -8.01 15.36
C LYS A 40 -2.88 -8.72 14.08
N ILE A 41 -1.65 -9.22 14.05
CA ILE A 41 -1.04 -9.82 12.86
C ILE A 41 -1.90 -10.92 12.23
N LYS A 42 -2.51 -11.78 13.07
CA LYS A 42 -3.27 -12.93 12.57
C LYS A 42 -4.75 -12.64 12.30
N ARG A 43 -5.24 -11.46 12.67
CA ARG A 43 -6.66 -11.15 12.55
C ARG A 43 -6.97 -10.49 11.21
N SER A 44 -7.96 -11.01 10.50
CA SER A 44 -8.47 -10.37 9.29
C SER A 44 -9.68 -9.50 9.60
N HIS A 45 -9.84 -8.45 8.81
CA HIS A 45 -10.93 -7.48 8.90
C HIS A 45 -11.55 -7.28 7.53
N PRO A 46 -12.83 -6.91 7.43
CA PRO A 46 -13.35 -6.42 6.17
C PRO A 46 -12.50 -5.26 5.66
N GLY A 47 -12.32 -5.16 4.34
CA GLY A 47 -11.58 -4.07 3.74
C GLY A 47 -12.49 -2.96 3.25
N THR A 48 -11.95 -1.74 3.17
CA THR A 48 -12.61 -0.58 2.58
C THR A 48 -11.59 0.31 1.90
N TYR A 49 -12.06 1.33 1.19
CA TYR A 49 -11.17 2.29 0.52
C TYR A 49 -11.49 3.71 0.96
N MET A 50 -10.44 4.48 1.26
CA MET A 50 -10.58 5.91 1.52
C MET A 50 -10.81 6.66 0.21
N LYS A 51 -11.57 7.75 0.27
CA LYS A 51 -11.98 8.48 -0.93
C LYS A 51 -10.96 9.50 -1.40
N SER A 52 -10.11 10.01 -0.50
CA SER A 52 -9.17 11.07 -0.85
C SER A 52 -7.89 11.00 -0.03
N ILE A 53 -6.84 11.61 -0.57
CA ILE A 53 -5.56 11.75 0.12
C ILE A 53 -5.70 12.53 1.43
N LEU A 54 -6.64 13.47 1.53
CA LEU A 54 -6.86 14.24 2.75
C LEU A 54 -7.34 13.36 3.90
N ASN A 55 -8.17 12.34 3.62
CA ASN A 55 -8.57 11.36 4.61
C ASN A 55 -7.36 10.61 5.15
N ASP A 56 -6.44 10.20 4.29
CA ASP A 56 -5.25 9.47 4.69
C ASP A 56 -4.28 10.35 5.49
N ILE A 57 -4.09 11.60 5.08
CA ILE A 57 -3.26 12.55 5.82
C ILE A 57 -3.79 12.72 7.25
N GLU A 58 -5.09 12.89 7.40
CA GLU A 58 -5.73 13.03 8.71
C GLU A 58 -5.51 11.76 9.55
N ASN A 59 -5.76 10.58 8.97
CA ASN A 59 -5.60 9.30 9.66
C ASN A 59 -4.14 8.95 9.99
N GLU A 60 -3.17 9.55 9.31
CA GLU A 60 -1.75 9.39 9.57
C GLU A 60 -1.17 10.56 10.40
N GLY A 61 -1.99 11.15 11.26
CA GLY A 61 -1.56 12.17 12.22
C GLY A 61 -1.29 13.54 11.63
N GLY A 62 -1.90 13.88 10.50
CA GLY A 62 -1.69 15.15 9.82
C GLY A 62 -0.41 15.22 9.00
N ARG A 63 0.30 14.09 8.82
CA ARG A 63 1.55 14.04 8.06
C ARG A 63 1.29 13.99 6.56
N ALA A 64 2.03 14.80 5.80
CA ALA A 64 2.05 14.69 4.35
C ALA A 64 2.84 13.44 3.92
N PRO A 65 2.41 12.72 2.86
CA PRO A 65 3.16 11.57 2.36
C PRO A 65 4.38 11.99 1.55
N ILE A 66 5.33 11.06 1.44
CA ILE A 66 6.33 11.11 0.37
C ILE A 66 5.60 10.67 -0.90
N THR A 67 5.67 11.46 -1.96
CA THR A 67 5.02 11.11 -3.24
C THR A 67 6.06 10.90 -4.32
N ILE A 68 5.99 9.73 -4.97
CA ILE A 68 6.87 9.37 -6.09
C ILE A 68 6.03 9.31 -7.36
N GLU A 69 6.40 10.12 -8.35
CA GLU A 69 5.72 10.16 -9.64
C GLU A 69 6.35 9.15 -10.60
N LEU A 70 5.50 8.35 -11.26
CA LEU A 70 5.92 7.31 -12.19
C LEU A 70 5.28 7.55 -13.56
N ASN A 71 6.09 7.44 -14.60
CA ASN A 71 5.66 7.52 -15.99
C ASN A 71 5.95 6.21 -16.71
N GLY A 72 5.23 5.95 -17.80
CA GLY A 72 5.49 4.78 -18.65
C GLY A 72 4.87 3.48 -18.16
N LEU A 73 4.04 3.52 -17.12
CA LEU A 73 3.26 2.36 -16.69
C LEU A 73 2.01 2.20 -17.55
N ASP A 74 1.53 0.97 -17.71
CA ASP A 74 0.27 0.69 -18.39
C ASP A 74 -0.90 1.00 -17.46
N GLU A 75 -1.36 2.26 -17.50
CA GLU A 75 -2.42 2.74 -16.61
C GLU A 75 -3.76 2.06 -16.86
N GLU A 76 -4.03 1.64 -18.10
CA GLU A 76 -5.26 0.90 -18.41
C GLU A 76 -5.33 -0.44 -17.69
N LYS A 77 -4.24 -1.21 -17.72
CA LYS A 77 -4.16 -2.46 -16.95
C LYS A 77 -4.25 -2.23 -15.45
N MET A 78 -3.65 -1.15 -14.97
CA MET A 78 -3.72 -0.77 -13.55
C MET A 78 -5.17 -0.46 -13.15
N LEU A 79 -5.87 0.34 -13.94
CA LEU A 79 -7.27 0.69 -13.67
C LEU A 79 -8.21 -0.51 -13.76
N ASP A 80 -7.97 -1.43 -14.68
CA ASP A 80 -8.72 -2.69 -14.77
C ASP A 80 -8.54 -3.52 -13.48
N HIS A 81 -7.32 -3.57 -12.96
CA HIS A 81 -7.05 -4.28 -11.70
C HIS A 81 -7.72 -3.58 -10.51
N VAL A 82 -7.68 -2.25 -10.46
CA VAL A 82 -8.37 -1.46 -9.43
C VAL A 82 -9.87 -1.73 -9.45
N GLU A 83 -10.48 -1.81 -10.63
CA GLU A 83 -11.91 -2.11 -10.77
C GLU A 83 -12.26 -3.48 -10.18
N LYS A 84 -11.45 -4.49 -10.44
CA LYS A 84 -11.62 -5.82 -9.83
C LYS A 84 -11.56 -5.78 -8.32
N LEU A 85 -10.63 -4.99 -7.77
CA LEU A 85 -10.48 -4.82 -6.32
C LEU A 85 -11.67 -4.07 -5.70
N ARG A 86 -12.31 -3.18 -6.45
CA ARG A 86 -13.51 -2.45 -5.99
C ARG A 86 -14.77 -3.29 -6.07
N VAL A 87 -14.90 -4.13 -7.09
CA VAL A 87 -16.06 -5.02 -7.26
C VAL A 87 -16.07 -6.10 -6.18
N LYS A 88 -14.91 -6.69 -5.89
CA LYS A 88 -14.76 -7.70 -4.85
C LYS A 88 -13.67 -7.22 -3.87
N VAL A 89 -14.10 -6.50 -2.84
CA VAL A 89 -13.18 -5.91 -1.86
C VAL A 89 -12.51 -7.03 -1.05
N PRO A 90 -11.17 -7.10 -1.05
CA PRO A 90 -10.46 -8.11 -0.28
C PRO A 90 -10.54 -7.82 1.22
N ARG A 91 -10.30 -8.85 2.03
CA ARG A 91 -10.18 -8.66 3.47
C ARG A 91 -8.81 -8.07 3.81
N TYR A 92 -8.79 -7.20 4.80
CA TYR A 92 -7.55 -6.61 5.30
C TYR A 92 -6.91 -7.52 6.35
N GLN A 93 -5.62 -7.79 6.19
CA GLN A 93 -4.80 -8.47 7.19
C GLN A 93 -3.36 -7.95 7.07
N ILE A 94 -2.80 -7.44 8.18
CA ILE A 94 -1.52 -6.73 8.13
C ILE A 94 -0.35 -7.57 7.57
N ALA A 95 -0.33 -8.87 7.83
CA ALA A 95 0.74 -9.76 7.38
C ALA A 95 0.52 -10.37 5.99
N ARG A 96 -0.69 -10.32 5.44
CA ARG A 96 -1.02 -11.02 4.19
C ARG A 96 -1.63 -10.12 3.12
N ASN A 97 -2.40 -9.13 3.51
CA ASN A 97 -3.12 -8.28 2.58
C ASN A 97 -3.38 -6.90 3.18
N ASN A 98 -2.32 -6.13 3.32
CA ASN A 98 -2.36 -4.76 3.84
C ASN A 98 -2.43 -3.73 2.69
N CYS A 99 -2.41 -2.43 3.02
CA CYS A 99 -2.43 -1.36 2.02
C CYS A 99 -1.26 -1.47 1.02
N SER A 100 -0.09 -1.88 1.48
CA SER A 100 1.10 -2.01 0.64
C SER A 100 1.00 -3.17 -0.35
N HIS A 101 0.39 -4.30 0.06
CA HIS A 101 0.12 -5.40 -0.85
C HIS A 101 -0.81 -4.97 -2.01
N ILE A 102 -1.84 -4.18 -1.70
CA ILE A 102 -2.77 -3.67 -2.71
C ILE A 102 -2.04 -2.74 -3.69
N VAL A 103 -1.27 -1.79 -3.18
CA VAL A 103 -0.49 -0.87 -4.02
C VAL A 103 0.43 -1.64 -4.96
N VAL A 104 1.17 -2.61 -4.44
CA VAL A 104 2.10 -3.41 -5.25
C VAL A 104 1.37 -4.24 -6.30
N SER A 105 0.22 -4.84 -5.95
CA SER A 105 -0.56 -5.62 -6.93
C SER A 105 -0.99 -4.75 -8.11
N VAL A 106 -1.37 -3.51 -7.85
CA VAL A 106 -1.75 -2.56 -8.91
C VAL A 106 -0.53 -2.10 -9.72
N LEU A 107 0.59 -1.79 -9.06
CA LEU A 107 1.83 -1.44 -9.76
C LEU A 107 2.30 -2.56 -10.68
N LEU A 108 2.28 -3.81 -10.20
CA LEU A 108 2.67 -4.97 -11.01
C LEU A 108 1.78 -5.17 -12.23
N ALA A 109 0.49 -4.80 -12.14
CA ALA A 109 -0.42 -4.91 -13.28
C ALA A 109 0.00 -4.02 -14.46
N GLY A 110 0.64 -2.87 -14.18
CA GLY A 110 1.05 -1.92 -15.23
C GLY A 110 2.55 -1.84 -15.48
N ALA A 111 3.37 -2.45 -14.63
CA ALA A 111 4.83 -2.38 -14.74
C ALA A 111 5.38 -3.47 -15.64
N SER A 112 6.45 -3.13 -16.38
CA SER A 112 7.22 -4.10 -17.17
C SER A 112 8.35 -4.74 -16.36
N LYS A 113 8.59 -4.27 -15.15
CA LYS A 113 9.72 -4.69 -14.29
C LYS A 113 9.20 -5.11 -12.92
N SER A 114 9.62 -6.28 -12.47
CA SER A 114 9.33 -6.76 -11.10
C SER A 114 10.33 -6.19 -10.10
N PRO A 115 9.99 -6.20 -8.78
CA PRO A 115 10.96 -5.78 -7.76
C PRO A 115 12.23 -6.60 -7.83
N SER A 116 13.38 -5.97 -7.63
CA SER A 116 14.69 -6.64 -7.60
C SER A 116 14.98 -7.32 -6.26
N PHE A 117 14.07 -7.23 -5.31
CA PHE A 117 14.25 -7.69 -3.93
C PHE A 117 13.04 -8.48 -3.44
N MET A 118 13.24 -9.26 -2.37
CA MET A 118 12.16 -9.90 -1.63
C MET A 118 11.68 -8.93 -0.53
N PRO A 119 10.39 -8.57 -0.48
CA PRO A 119 9.88 -7.71 0.58
C PRO A 119 10.02 -8.40 1.93
N HIS A 120 10.26 -7.60 2.96
CA HIS A 120 10.41 -8.09 4.32
C HIS A 120 9.94 -7.02 5.32
N ALA A 121 9.11 -7.43 6.27
CA ALA A 121 8.54 -6.53 7.28
C ALA A 121 9.36 -6.46 8.57
N GLY A 122 10.70 -6.47 8.47
CA GLY A 122 11.60 -6.40 9.62
C GLY A 122 11.45 -5.15 10.47
N GLU A 123 10.87 -4.08 9.92
CA GLU A 123 10.56 -2.86 10.67
C GLU A 123 9.39 -3.03 11.65
N TYR A 124 8.60 -4.10 11.53
CA TYR A 124 7.54 -4.46 12.46
C TYR A 124 8.03 -5.54 13.40
N ALA A 125 8.39 -5.15 14.62
CA ALA A 125 8.99 -6.07 15.61
C ALA A 125 8.14 -7.32 15.88
N LYS A 126 6.81 -7.21 15.83
CA LYS A 126 5.89 -8.32 16.06
C LYS A 126 5.81 -9.34 14.93
N VAL A 127 6.24 -8.98 13.73
CA VAL A 127 6.21 -9.87 12.56
C VAL A 127 7.43 -10.80 12.56
N GLY A 128 8.54 -10.35 13.14
CA GLY A 128 9.75 -11.13 13.26
C GLY A 128 10.46 -11.43 11.94
N ARG A 129 11.63 -12.06 12.03
CA ARG A 129 12.47 -12.30 10.85
C ARG A 129 11.89 -13.38 9.92
N VAL A 130 11.28 -14.42 10.49
CA VAL A 130 10.76 -15.56 9.71
C VAL A 130 9.40 -15.23 9.10
N LEU A 131 8.52 -14.58 9.86
CA LEU A 131 7.17 -14.27 9.43
C LEU A 131 7.10 -13.02 8.55
N GLY A 132 8.18 -12.22 8.51
CA GLY A 132 8.22 -10.97 7.74
C GLY A 132 8.47 -11.13 6.24
N TYR A 133 8.96 -12.28 5.78
CA TYR A 133 9.23 -12.50 4.36
C TYR A 133 7.94 -12.53 3.53
N GLY A 134 7.94 -11.82 2.41
CA GLY A 134 6.78 -11.68 1.55
C GLY A 134 5.78 -10.63 2.01
N VAL A 135 5.98 -10.02 3.17
CA VAL A 135 5.11 -8.98 3.71
C VAL A 135 5.59 -7.60 3.25
N TRP A 136 4.74 -6.91 2.51
CA TRP A 136 5.04 -5.57 2.03
C TRP A 136 4.78 -4.51 3.10
N THR A 137 5.68 -3.54 3.18
CA THR A 137 5.59 -2.38 4.06
C THR A 137 5.70 -1.11 3.24
N PRO A 138 5.35 0.07 3.78
CA PRO A 138 5.57 1.33 3.06
C PRO A 138 7.01 1.53 2.60
N ALA A 139 8.00 1.16 3.39
CA ALA A 139 9.41 1.27 3.00
C ALA A 139 9.74 0.39 1.78
N ASN A 140 9.20 -0.82 1.73
CA ASN A 140 9.39 -1.72 0.58
C ASN A 140 8.71 -1.18 -0.68
N VAL A 141 7.52 -0.60 -0.54
CA VAL A 141 6.82 0.06 -1.67
C VAL A 141 7.64 1.22 -2.20
N MET A 142 8.20 2.04 -1.31
CA MET A 142 9.05 3.16 -1.70
C MET A 142 10.27 2.67 -2.48
N ARG A 143 10.90 1.60 -2.05
CA ARG A 143 12.03 0.99 -2.75
C ARG A 143 11.65 0.55 -4.16
N TYR A 144 10.53 -0.15 -4.31
CA TYR A 144 10.05 -0.60 -5.62
C TYR A 144 9.67 0.59 -6.52
N ALA A 145 8.98 1.59 -5.98
CA ALA A 145 8.64 2.80 -6.72
C ALA A 145 9.89 3.52 -7.23
N ASN A 146 10.94 3.60 -6.43
CA ASN A 146 12.21 4.17 -6.86
C ASN A 146 12.88 3.36 -7.96
N GLU A 147 12.80 2.02 -7.91
CA GLU A 147 13.29 1.17 -8.99
C GLU A 147 12.54 1.43 -10.31
N LEU A 148 11.22 1.57 -10.23
CA LEU A 148 10.40 1.87 -11.41
C LEU A 148 10.69 3.26 -11.97
N ARG A 149 10.88 4.26 -11.10
CA ARG A 149 11.21 5.62 -11.51
C ARG A 149 12.54 5.72 -12.22
N ASN A 150 13.52 4.93 -11.82
CA ASN A 150 14.89 4.94 -12.34
C ASN A 150 15.14 3.96 -13.49
N SER A 151 14.11 3.29 -13.95
CA SER A 151 14.23 2.32 -15.04
C SER A 151 14.01 2.94 -16.43
#